data_06f1c7f6ae17e4ff2dd1a9153f2e39e5
#
_entry.id   06f1c7f6ae17e4ff2dd1a9153f2e39e5
#
_cell.length_a   1.000
_cell.length_b   1.000
_cell.length_c   1.000
_cell.angle_alpha   90.00
_cell.angle_beta   90.00
_cell.angle_gamma   90.00
#
_symmetry.space_group_name_H-M   'P 1'
#
loop_
_entity.id
_entity.type
_entity.pdbx_description
1 polymer ?
#
loop_
_entity_poly.entity_id
_entity_poly.type
_entity_poly.pdbx_seq_one_letter_code
_entity_poly.pdbx_strand_id
1 'polypeptide(L)'
;IDKTKITYRLRYSQDAGLKSGVVQVETRWPFYNPEQPLAPGVWYWQFGYVENGQVTWGSTQQVTVEDRPGKFCPPSLKTVLAKLPADHPRVWIMKNEWKDFINHSKQKAERQWYLERADQVLQTPMKSVKDINVSQVKNLKNEMQINSYLTRESRRIIDAEEGNTETLIRAWLLTQDTKYADEAIKRVFIMADWDEDKNVKGDFNASSLLSLCSMAYDSFYDRLNTSQKKALLEAIKNKGGEMYENFNNRMENHIADNHVWQMTLRILTMAAFSVYGDLPEANTWVDYCYNVWLARFPGLNKDGGWHNGDSYFTVNTRTLVEVPYYYSKLTGYDFFS
;
A
#
# COMPACT_ATOMS: atom_id res chain seq x y z
N ILE A 1 -21.67 11.41 12.10
CA ILE A 1 -21.39 10.18 12.88
C ILE A 1 -19.88 10.06 12.94
N ASP A 2 -19.34 9.90 14.15
CA ASP A 2 -17.91 9.66 14.34
C ASP A 2 -17.60 8.20 13.91
N LYS A 3 -17.11 8.04 12.71
CA LYS A 3 -16.84 6.72 12.12
C LYS A 3 -15.77 5.92 12.86
N THR A 4 -14.94 6.56 13.69
CA THR A 4 -13.91 5.87 14.48
C THR A 4 -14.51 5.00 15.60
N LYS A 5 -15.78 5.20 15.92
CA LYS A 5 -16.52 4.47 16.98
C LYS A 5 -17.51 3.46 16.44
N ILE A 6 -17.63 3.34 15.11
CA ILE A 6 -18.51 2.35 14.49
C ILE A 6 -17.75 1.05 14.37
N THR A 7 -18.34 -0.03 14.89
CA THR A 7 -17.96 -1.39 14.55
C THR A 7 -19.06 -2.01 13.73
N TYR A 8 -18.70 -2.95 12.89
CA TYR A 8 -19.63 -3.65 12.03
C TYR A 8 -19.87 -5.06 12.54
N ARG A 9 -21.06 -5.59 12.30
CA ARG A 9 -21.37 -6.99 12.50
C ARG A 9 -21.89 -7.62 11.23
N LEU A 10 -21.39 -8.81 10.95
CA LEU A 10 -21.89 -9.68 9.90
C LEU A 10 -22.49 -10.92 10.56
N ARG A 11 -23.66 -11.35 10.07
CA ARG A 11 -24.17 -12.69 10.35
C ARG A 11 -24.54 -13.41 9.06
N TYR A 12 -24.27 -14.69 8.99
CA TYR A 12 -24.58 -15.49 7.82
C TYR A 12 -24.90 -16.93 8.18
N SER A 13 -25.75 -17.57 7.37
CA SER A 13 -26.20 -18.94 7.55
C SER A 13 -26.78 -19.48 6.24
N GLN A 14 -26.94 -20.80 6.12
CA GLN A 14 -27.75 -21.43 5.07
C GLN A 14 -29.26 -21.40 5.41
N ASP A 15 -29.66 -21.01 6.61
CA ASP A 15 -31.06 -20.78 6.99
C ASP A 15 -31.49 -19.36 6.57
N ALA A 16 -32.48 -19.28 5.69
CA ALA A 16 -33.04 -18.01 5.21
C ALA A 16 -33.54 -17.08 6.33
N GLY A 17 -33.97 -17.65 7.44
CA GLY A 17 -34.45 -16.92 8.60
C GLY A 17 -33.34 -16.43 9.52
N LEU A 18 -32.07 -16.80 9.26
CA LEU A 18 -30.91 -16.51 10.13
C LEU A 18 -31.19 -16.90 11.61
N LYS A 19 -31.81 -18.06 11.84
CA LYS A 19 -32.16 -18.57 13.18
C LYS A 19 -31.35 -19.78 13.61
N SER A 20 -30.89 -20.58 12.64
CA SER A 20 -30.09 -21.80 12.87
C SER A 20 -28.76 -21.76 12.13
N GLY A 21 -27.71 -22.38 12.71
CA GLY A 21 -26.38 -22.44 12.11
C GLY A 21 -25.76 -21.06 11.80
N VAL A 22 -26.14 -20.05 12.58
CA VAL A 22 -25.70 -18.66 12.32
C VAL A 22 -24.26 -18.47 12.79
N VAL A 23 -23.41 -18.05 11.89
CA VAL A 23 -22.09 -17.49 12.22
C VAL A 23 -22.26 -15.98 12.34
N GLN A 24 -21.78 -15.41 13.46
CA GLN A 24 -21.78 -13.98 13.68
C GLN A 24 -20.37 -13.52 14.01
N VAL A 25 -19.92 -12.47 13.32
CA VAL A 25 -18.60 -11.87 13.49
C VAL A 25 -18.71 -10.36 13.68
N GLU A 26 -17.73 -9.81 14.36
CA GLU A 26 -17.54 -8.36 14.49
C GLU A 26 -16.29 -7.94 13.71
N THR A 27 -16.38 -6.85 12.99
CA THR A 27 -15.28 -6.31 12.19
C THR A 27 -15.20 -4.80 12.34
N ARG A 28 -14.00 -4.26 12.17
CA ARG A 28 -13.75 -2.81 12.17
C ARG A 28 -14.14 -2.14 10.85
N TRP A 29 -14.31 -2.94 9.79
CA TRP A 29 -14.50 -2.45 8.43
C TRP A 29 -15.81 -2.97 7.82
N PRO A 30 -16.35 -2.30 6.82
CA PRO A 30 -17.58 -2.71 6.13
C PRO A 30 -17.36 -3.89 5.18
N PHE A 31 -16.45 -4.80 5.51
CA PHE A 31 -16.21 -6.05 4.79
C PHE A 31 -15.71 -7.14 5.74
N TYR A 32 -15.76 -8.38 5.28
CA TYR A 32 -15.27 -9.55 6.02
C TYR A 32 -14.78 -10.63 5.06
N ASN A 33 -13.66 -11.23 5.37
CA ASN A 33 -13.10 -12.37 4.65
C ASN A 33 -13.22 -13.61 5.54
N PRO A 34 -14.08 -14.60 5.19
CA PRO A 34 -14.15 -15.85 5.92
C PRO A 34 -12.81 -16.58 5.87
N GLU A 35 -12.33 -17.08 7.02
CA GLU A 35 -11.07 -17.85 7.09
C GLU A 35 -11.18 -19.23 6.43
N GLN A 36 -12.41 -19.74 6.33
CA GLN A 36 -12.70 -21.04 5.72
C GLN A 36 -13.67 -20.86 4.56
N PRO A 37 -13.52 -21.65 3.48
CA PRO A 37 -14.47 -21.66 2.38
C PRO A 37 -15.90 -21.97 2.87
N LEU A 38 -16.87 -21.25 2.35
CA LEU A 38 -18.27 -21.58 2.57
C LEU A 38 -18.62 -22.90 1.85
N ALA A 39 -19.41 -23.73 2.49
CA ALA A 39 -19.95 -24.94 1.88
C ALA A 39 -20.87 -24.60 0.69
N PRO A 40 -20.98 -25.48 -0.34
CA PRO A 40 -21.93 -25.30 -1.43
C PRO A 40 -23.37 -25.10 -0.94
N GLY A 41 -24.13 -24.31 -1.67
CA GLY A 41 -25.53 -24.02 -1.36
C GLY A 41 -25.82 -22.54 -1.29
N VAL A 42 -27.04 -22.20 -0.89
CA VAL A 42 -27.48 -20.82 -0.72
C VAL A 42 -27.13 -20.36 0.68
N TRP A 43 -26.47 -19.23 0.77
CA TRP A 43 -26.12 -18.55 2.01
C TRP A 43 -26.87 -17.23 2.09
N TYR A 44 -27.45 -16.96 3.26
CA TYR A 44 -28.10 -15.70 3.59
C TYR A 44 -27.24 -14.94 4.56
N TRP A 45 -27.14 -13.64 4.37
CA TRP A 45 -26.31 -12.80 5.21
C TRP A 45 -26.92 -11.42 5.46
N GLN A 46 -26.57 -10.84 6.59
CA GLN A 46 -26.86 -9.45 6.93
C GLN A 46 -25.61 -8.79 7.45
N PHE A 47 -25.41 -7.58 7.01
CA PHE A 47 -24.38 -6.69 7.52
C PHE A 47 -25.05 -5.58 8.32
N GLY A 48 -24.51 -5.24 9.48
CA GLY A 48 -25.04 -4.21 10.36
C GLY A 48 -23.93 -3.36 10.95
N TYR A 49 -24.29 -2.23 11.46
CA TYR A 49 -23.37 -1.38 12.23
C TYR A 49 -23.81 -1.32 13.69
N VAL A 50 -22.83 -1.16 14.58
CA VAL A 50 -23.04 -1.06 16.03
C VAL A 50 -22.87 0.39 16.43
N GLU A 51 -23.92 0.96 17.01
CA GLU A 51 -23.91 2.30 17.58
C GLU A 51 -24.49 2.25 19.00
N ASN A 52 -23.76 2.77 19.98
CA ASN A 52 -24.15 2.76 21.38
C ASN A 52 -24.53 1.34 21.91
N GLY A 53 -23.82 0.31 21.45
CA GLY A 53 -24.06 -1.08 21.82
C GLY A 53 -25.27 -1.75 21.13
N GLN A 54 -25.99 -1.02 20.30
CA GLN A 54 -27.12 -1.55 19.51
C GLN A 54 -26.67 -1.80 18.06
N VAL A 55 -27.19 -2.89 17.48
CA VAL A 55 -26.92 -3.25 16.08
C VAL A 55 -28.10 -2.85 15.22
N THR A 56 -27.84 -2.03 14.21
CA THR A 56 -28.81 -1.77 13.14
C THR A 56 -28.46 -2.66 11.95
N TRP A 57 -29.31 -3.65 11.69
CA TRP A 57 -29.11 -4.59 10.59
C TRP A 57 -29.65 -4.05 9.28
N GLY A 58 -28.90 -4.24 8.20
CA GLY A 58 -29.38 -4.06 6.84
C GLY A 58 -30.32 -5.18 6.41
N SER A 59 -30.81 -5.12 5.17
CA SER A 59 -31.62 -6.17 4.57
C SER A 59 -30.85 -7.48 4.43
N THR A 60 -31.61 -8.60 4.51
CA THR A 60 -31.02 -9.91 4.22
C THR A 60 -30.66 -9.99 2.74
N GLN A 61 -29.42 -10.39 2.48
CA GLN A 61 -28.89 -10.67 1.15
C GLN A 61 -28.66 -12.17 1.01
N GLN A 62 -28.49 -12.63 -0.24
CA GLN A 62 -28.14 -14.02 -0.50
C GLN A 62 -27.01 -14.14 -1.52
N VAL A 63 -26.28 -15.24 -1.42
CA VAL A 63 -25.26 -15.66 -2.39
C VAL A 63 -25.35 -17.18 -2.56
N THR A 64 -25.17 -17.65 -3.78
CA THR A 64 -25.08 -19.10 -4.04
C THR A 64 -23.62 -19.48 -4.22
N VAL A 65 -23.17 -20.43 -3.41
CA VAL A 65 -21.86 -21.09 -3.55
C VAL A 65 -22.08 -22.35 -4.39
N GLU A 66 -21.39 -22.44 -5.52
CA GLU A 66 -21.49 -23.58 -6.45
C GLU A 66 -20.86 -24.85 -5.85
N ASP A 67 -21.24 -26.03 -6.36
CA ASP A 67 -20.68 -27.32 -5.92
C ASP A 67 -19.16 -27.44 -6.16
N ARG A 68 -18.63 -26.71 -7.15
CA ARG A 68 -17.20 -26.68 -7.48
C ARG A 68 -16.72 -25.24 -7.62
N PRO A 69 -16.72 -24.47 -6.56
CA PRO A 69 -16.21 -23.11 -6.61
C PRO A 69 -14.70 -23.12 -6.81
N GLY A 70 -14.19 -22.10 -7.48
CA GLY A 70 -12.76 -21.76 -7.39
C GLY A 70 -12.38 -21.58 -5.92
N LYS A 71 -11.27 -22.14 -5.49
CA LYS A 71 -10.84 -22.01 -4.08
C LYS A 71 -9.71 -21.01 -3.99
N PHE A 72 -10.01 -19.85 -3.43
CA PHE A 72 -9.01 -18.90 -2.97
C PHE A 72 -9.02 -18.93 -1.43
N CYS A 73 -8.03 -19.61 -0.86
CA CYS A 73 -7.92 -19.82 0.59
C CYS A 73 -6.56 -19.31 1.08
N PRO A 74 -6.34 -17.99 1.07
CA PRO A 74 -5.07 -17.41 1.49
C PRO A 74 -4.80 -17.67 2.96
N PRO A 75 -3.53 -17.70 3.39
CA PRO A 75 -3.15 -17.84 4.79
C PRO A 75 -3.79 -16.75 5.64
N SER A 76 -4.03 -17.02 6.92
CA SER A 76 -4.44 -15.94 7.86
C SER A 76 -3.34 -14.89 8.01
N LEU A 77 -3.70 -13.66 8.35
CA LEU A 77 -2.71 -12.61 8.62
C LEU A 77 -1.68 -13.06 9.66
N LYS A 78 -2.11 -13.77 10.70
CA LYS A 78 -1.20 -14.34 11.70
C LYS A 78 -0.13 -15.23 11.08
N THR A 79 -0.50 -16.04 10.10
CA THR A 79 0.43 -16.92 9.36
C THR A 79 1.39 -16.09 8.50
N VAL A 80 0.87 -15.04 7.82
CA VAL A 80 1.69 -14.10 7.03
C VAL A 80 2.75 -13.43 7.91
N LEU A 81 2.35 -12.87 9.05
CA LEU A 81 3.23 -12.17 9.96
C LEU A 81 4.26 -13.08 10.62
N ALA A 82 3.90 -14.35 10.89
CA ALA A 82 4.85 -15.34 11.41
C ALA A 82 5.96 -15.71 10.40
N LYS A 83 5.77 -15.41 9.12
CA LYS A 83 6.76 -15.61 8.05
C LYS A 83 7.58 -14.36 7.76
N LEU A 84 7.17 -13.19 8.25
CA LEU A 84 7.89 -11.95 8.02
C LEU A 84 9.26 -11.99 8.70
N PRO A 85 10.38 -11.80 7.95
CA PRO A 85 11.70 -11.76 8.55
C PRO A 85 11.85 -10.60 9.54
N ALA A 86 12.58 -10.83 10.64
CA ALA A 86 12.95 -9.77 11.56
C ALA A 86 14.01 -8.83 10.98
N ASP A 87 14.90 -9.39 10.16
CA ASP A 87 16.00 -8.65 9.54
C ASP A 87 15.57 -7.84 8.31
N HIS A 88 16.24 -6.70 8.09
CA HIS A 88 16.11 -5.87 6.89
C HIS A 88 17.29 -6.04 5.91
N PRO A 89 17.07 -5.82 4.61
CA PRO A 89 15.79 -5.57 3.95
C PRO A 89 14.87 -6.81 3.95
N ARG A 90 13.56 -6.58 3.94
CA ARG A 90 12.55 -7.65 4.02
C ARG A 90 11.32 -7.45 3.15
N VAL A 91 11.23 -6.31 2.44
CA VAL A 91 10.08 -5.99 1.58
C VAL A 91 10.48 -6.03 0.11
N TRP A 92 11.38 -5.15 -0.33
CA TRP A 92 11.77 -5.08 -1.75
C TRP A 92 12.73 -6.20 -2.15
N ILE A 93 13.51 -6.68 -1.19
CA ILE A 93 14.31 -7.90 -1.27
C ILE A 93 14.41 -8.47 0.14
N MET A 94 14.48 -9.78 0.28
CA MET A 94 14.73 -10.39 1.58
C MET A 94 16.23 -10.53 1.81
N LYS A 95 16.69 -10.16 3.01
CA LYS A 95 18.13 -10.12 3.36
C LYS A 95 18.86 -11.44 3.06
N ASN A 96 18.23 -12.57 3.37
CA ASN A 96 18.79 -13.90 3.12
C ASN A 96 18.95 -14.25 1.63
N GLU A 97 18.22 -13.60 0.74
CA GLU A 97 18.28 -13.82 -0.72
C GLU A 97 19.11 -12.76 -1.44
N TRP A 98 19.52 -11.70 -0.76
CA TRP A 98 20.11 -10.52 -1.39
C TRP A 98 21.40 -10.83 -2.17
N LYS A 99 22.27 -11.69 -1.62
CA LYS A 99 23.50 -12.11 -2.31
C LYS A 99 23.21 -12.85 -3.61
N ASP A 100 22.26 -13.76 -3.59
CA ASP A 100 21.88 -14.54 -4.77
C ASP A 100 21.18 -13.67 -5.80
N PHE A 101 20.33 -12.73 -5.38
CA PHE A 101 19.72 -11.74 -6.26
C PHE A 101 20.80 -10.90 -6.98
N ILE A 102 21.80 -10.39 -6.28
CA ILE A 102 22.90 -9.65 -6.89
C ILE A 102 23.60 -10.53 -7.95
N ASN A 103 23.91 -11.77 -7.63
CA ASN A 103 24.59 -12.68 -8.54
C ASN A 103 23.76 -12.98 -9.80
N HIS A 104 22.50 -13.29 -9.65
CA HIS A 104 21.59 -13.51 -10.79
C HIS A 104 21.40 -12.26 -11.64
N SER A 105 21.33 -11.09 -11.01
CA SER A 105 21.16 -9.82 -11.73
C SER A 105 22.30 -9.49 -12.68
N LYS A 106 23.54 -9.98 -12.40
CA LYS A 106 24.73 -9.70 -13.23
C LYS A 106 24.58 -10.17 -14.68
N GLN A 107 23.69 -11.14 -14.93
CA GLN A 107 23.43 -11.72 -16.26
C GLN A 107 22.25 -11.05 -16.98
N LYS A 108 21.63 -10.02 -16.37
CA LYS A 108 20.43 -9.37 -16.91
C LYS A 108 20.78 -8.02 -17.54
N ALA A 109 20.27 -7.79 -18.75
CA ALA A 109 20.46 -6.53 -19.46
C ALA A 109 19.88 -5.33 -18.70
N GLU A 110 18.74 -5.54 -18.02
CA GLU A 110 18.06 -4.53 -17.22
C GLU A 110 18.94 -3.99 -16.10
N ARG A 111 19.85 -4.83 -15.54
CA ARG A 111 20.78 -4.39 -14.51
C ARG A 111 21.69 -3.26 -15.04
N GLN A 112 22.26 -3.44 -16.23
CA GLN A 112 23.14 -2.43 -16.84
C GLN A 112 22.40 -1.12 -17.05
N TRP A 113 21.19 -1.18 -17.57
CA TRP A 113 20.34 0.00 -17.75
C TRP A 113 20.08 0.75 -16.43
N TYR A 114 19.78 0.02 -15.33
CA TYR A 114 19.60 0.65 -14.02
C TYR A 114 20.87 1.33 -13.51
N LEU A 115 22.04 0.72 -13.69
CA LEU A 115 23.31 1.30 -13.23
C LEU A 115 23.69 2.52 -14.02
N GLU A 116 23.56 2.51 -15.34
CA GLU A 116 23.80 3.67 -16.20
C GLU A 116 22.88 4.83 -15.81
N ARG A 117 21.63 4.55 -15.57
CA ARG A 117 20.65 5.54 -15.08
C ARG A 117 21.04 6.09 -13.70
N ALA A 118 21.45 5.24 -12.78
CA ALA A 118 21.87 5.64 -11.44
C ALA A 118 23.14 6.51 -11.49
N ASP A 119 24.11 6.19 -12.35
CA ASP A 119 25.31 7.02 -12.54
C ASP A 119 24.96 8.40 -13.13
N GLN A 120 23.97 8.48 -14.02
CA GLN A 120 23.45 9.76 -14.50
C GLN A 120 22.78 10.57 -13.36
N VAL A 121 22.03 9.91 -12.49
CA VAL A 121 21.38 10.55 -11.34
C VAL A 121 22.41 11.11 -10.36
N LEU A 122 23.54 10.43 -10.14
CA LEU A 122 24.63 10.95 -9.30
C LEU A 122 25.20 12.28 -9.81
N GLN A 123 25.13 12.53 -11.13
CA GLN A 123 25.59 13.77 -11.76
C GLN A 123 24.49 14.82 -11.90
N THR A 124 23.24 14.47 -11.59
CA THR A 124 22.08 15.36 -11.75
C THR A 124 21.80 16.10 -10.46
N PRO A 125 21.85 17.42 -10.43
CA PRO A 125 21.49 18.20 -9.25
C PRO A 125 20.02 17.89 -8.84
N MET A 126 19.81 17.72 -7.55
CA MET A 126 18.47 17.52 -6.99
C MET A 126 17.66 18.81 -7.11
N LYS A 127 16.41 18.70 -7.56
CA LYS A 127 15.44 19.80 -7.51
C LYS A 127 15.01 20.07 -6.07
N SER A 128 14.42 21.23 -5.85
CA SER A 128 13.95 21.67 -4.54
C SER A 128 12.46 22.03 -4.58
N VAL A 129 11.78 21.96 -3.44
CA VAL A 129 10.42 22.52 -3.31
C VAL A 129 10.35 24.00 -3.68
N LYS A 130 11.46 24.74 -3.63
CA LYS A 130 11.55 26.14 -4.10
C LYS A 130 11.38 26.26 -5.61
N ASP A 131 11.58 25.17 -6.35
CA ASP A 131 11.39 25.10 -7.81
C ASP A 131 9.91 24.89 -8.19
N ILE A 132 9.03 24.69 -7.21
CA ILE A 132 7.59 24.62 -7.44
C ILE A 132 7.11 25.96 -7.97
N ASN A 133 6.50 25.96 -9.16
CA ASN A 133 6.00 27.17 -9.77
C ASN A 133 4.75 27.68 -9.06
N VAL A 134 4.89 28.74 -8.27
CA VAL A 134 3.78 29.40 -7.56
C VAL A 134 3.29 30.67 -8.25
N SER A 135 3.79 31.02 -9.43
CA SER A 135 3.54 32.30 -10.10
C SER A 135 2.06 32.60 -10.37
N GLN A 136 1.26 31.55 -10.61
CA GLN A 136 -0.15 31.70 -10.92
C GLN A 136 -1.08 31.70 -9.71
N VAL A 137 -0.59 31.35 -8.51
CA VAL A 137 -1.41 31.22 -7.30
C VAL A 137 -2.21 32.49 -7.01
N LYS A 138 -1.58 33.68 -7.18
CA LYS A 138 -2.23 34.99 -6.98
C LYS A 138 -3.39 35.29 -7.94
N ASN A 139 -3.48 34.59 -9.07
CA ASN A 139 -4.51 34.77 -10.09
C ASN A 139 -5.69 33.80 -9.91
N LEU A 140 -5.60 32.87 -8.97
CA LEU A 140 -6.62 31.85 -8.73
C LEU A 140 -7.68 32.36 -7.75
N LYS A 141 -8.94 31.98 -7.99
CA LYS A 141 -10.10 32.59 -7.34
C LYS A 141 -10.49 31.96 -5.99
N ASN A 142 -10.11 30.70 -5.76
CA ASN A 142 -10.50 29.95 -4.58
C ASN A 142 -9.48 28.87 -4.21
N GLU A 143 -9.63 28.34 -3.01
CA GLU A 143 -8.73 27.33 -2.45
C GLU A 143 -8.66 26.04 -3.29
N MET A 144 -9.78 25.60 -3.85
CA MET A 144 -9.81 24.40 -4.70
C MET A 144 -8.93 24.57 -5.95
N GLN A 145 -8.99 25.73 -6.60
CA GLN A 145 -8.14 26.04 -7.77
C GLN A 145 -6.66 26.12 -7.36
N ILE A 146 -6.37 26.74 -6.21
CA ILE A 146 -5.01 26.85 -5.67
C ILE A 146 -4.47 25.44 -5.38
N ASN A 147 -5.21 24.62 -4.66
CA ASN A 147 -4.80 23.25 -4.31
C ASN A 147 -4.59 22.40 -5.57
N SER A 148 -5.48 22.45 -6.54
CA SER A 148 -5.36 21.74 -7.81
C SER A 148 -4.10 22.18 -8.60
N TYR A 149 -3.84 23.46 -8.64
CA TYR A 149 -2.65 24.00 -9.30
C TYR A 149 -1.35 23.55 -8.59
N LEU A 150 -1.29 23.72 -7.27
CA LEU A 150 -0.12 23.33 -6.48
C LEU A 150 0.11 21.81 -6.51
N THR A 151 -0.94 20.99 -6.49
CA THR A 151 -0.84 19.55 -6.66
C THR A 151 -0.13 19.19 -7.97
N ARG A 152 -0.50 19.82 -9.09
CA ARG A 152 0.14 19.59 -10.37
C ARG A 152 1.59 20.07 -10.42
N GLU A 153 1.87 21.27 -9.91
CA GLU A 153 3.22 21.84 -9.97
C GLU A 153 4.19 21.12 -9.01
N SER A 154 3.73 20.79 -7.78
CA SER A 154 4.52 19.97 -6.86
C SER A 154 4.75 18.55 -7.39
N ARG A 155 3.74 17.94 -8.05
CA ARG A 155 3.86 16.62 -8.65
C ARG A 155 5.02 16.52 -9.64
N ARG A 156 5.23 17.53 -10.47
CA ARG A 156 6.36 17.56 -11.44
C ARG A 156 7.73 17.46 -10.79
N ILE A 157 7.88 18.07 -9.61
CA ILE A 157 9.14 18.03 -8.87
C ILE A 157 9.28 16.68 -8.16
N ILE A 158 8.23 16.26 -7.48
CA ILE A 158 8.23 15.03 -6.66
C ILE A 158 8.40 13.80 -7.53
N ASP A 159 7.68 13.68 -8.67
CA ASP A 159 7.83 12.53 -9.58
C ASP A 159 9.25 12.39 -10.11
N ALA A 160 9.87 13.51 -10.48
CA ALA A 160 11.23 13.48 -10.99
C ALA A 160 12.23 13.01 -9.92
N GLU A 161 12.09 13.54 -8.70
CA GLU A 161 13.02 13.19 -7.61
C GLU A 161 12.70 11.85 -6.97
N GLU A 162 11.42 11.41 -6.94
CA GLU A 162 11.03 10.04 -6.58
C GLU A 162 11.72 9.05 -7.51
N GLY A 163 11.56 9.21 -8.84
CA GLY A 163 12.16 8.30 -9.82
C GLY A 163 13.69 8.27 -9.76
N ASN A 164 14.33 9.41 -9.56
CA ASN A 164 15.77 9.50 -9.39
C ASN A 164 16.24 8.80 -8.11
N THR A 165 15.59 9.07 -6.99
CA THR A 165 15.95 8.50 -5.69
C THR A 165 15.66 6.99 -5.62
N GLU A 166 14.52 6.53 -6.13
CA GLU A 166 14.21 5.10 -6.27
C GLU A 166 15.27 4.39 -7.14
N THR A 167 15.73 5.02 -8.21
CA THR A 167 16.80 4.47 -9.08
C THR A 167 18.09 4.25 -8.29
N LEU A 168 18.49 5.18 -7.45
CA LEU A 168 19.68 5.03 -6.59
C LEU A 168 19.49 3.90 -5.55
N ILE A 169 18.31 3.81 -4.91
CA ILE A 169 18.03 2.72 -3.95
C ILE A 169 18.10 1.36 -4.67
N ARG A 170 17.51 1.24 -5.86
CA ARG A 170 17.58 0.01 -6.66
C ARG A 170 19.01 -0.32 -7.10
N ALA A 171 19.81 0.66 -7.47
CA ALA A 171 21.23 0.46 -7.80
C ALA A 171 22.02 -0.04 -6.58
N TRP A 172 21.74 0.47 -5.38
CA TRP A 172 22.26 -0.07 -4.14
C TRP A 172 21.86 -1.54 -3.93
N LEU A 173 20.58 -1.87 -4.08
CA LEU A 173 20.09 -3.24 -3.92
C LEU A 173 20.72 -4.20 -4.95
N LEU A 174 21.07 -3.72 -6.15
CA LEU A 174 21.71 -4.48 -7.21
C LEU A 174 23.23 -4.66 -7.01
N THR A 175 23.90 -3.80 -6.24
CA THR A 175 25.37 -3.76 -6.21
C THR A 175 26.00 -3.74 -4.83
N GLN A 176 25.30 -3.19 -3.84
CA GLN A 176 25.86 -2.78 -2.53
C GLN A 176 26.97 -1.72 -2.64
N ASP A 177 27.03 -0.96 -3.76
CA ASP A 177 27.96 0.15 -3.90
C ASP A 177 27.48 1.35 -3.10
N THR A 178 28.30 1.78 -2.14
CA THR A 178 27.96 2.83 -1.17
C THR A 178 27.68 4.18 -1.79
N LYS A 179 28.25 4.49 -2.97
CA LYS A 179 27.99 5.75 -3.66
C LYS A 179 26.49 5.99 -3.94
N TYR A 180 25.75 4.91 -4.29
CA TYR A 180 24.30 5.00 -4.52
C TYR A 180 23.53 5.15 -3.22
N ALA A 181 23.94 4.41 -2.17
CA ALA A 181 23.30 4.49 -0.87
C ALA A 181 23.47 5.88 -0.23
N ASP A 182 24.67 6.43 -0.27
CA ASP A 182 24.99 7.71 0.36
C ASP A 182 24.19 8.87 -0.27
N GLU A 183 24.11 8.92 -1.61
CA GLU A 183 23.31 9.95 -2.29
C GLU A 183 21.78 9.68 -2.11
N ALA A 184 21.34 8.41 -2.15
CA ALA A 184 19.94 8.10 -1.91
C ALA A 184 19.47 8.50 -0.51
N ILE A 185 20.23 8.16 0.52
CA ILE A 185 19.94 8.55 1.91
C ILE A 185 19.82 10.07 2.02
N LYS A 186 20.78 10.81 1.49
CA LYS A 186 20.76 12.27 1.49
C LYS A 186 19.48 12.81 0.84
N ARG A 187 19.10 12.31 -0.36
CA ARG A 187 17.90 12.75 -1.09
C ARG A 187 16.62 12.41 -0.32
N VAL A 188 16.53 11.20 0.26
CA VAL A 188 15.36 10.80 1.05
C VAL A 188 15.12 11.74 2.23
N PHE A 189 16.17 12.09 2.99
CA PHE A 189 16.01 13.03 4.11
C PHE A 189 15.60 14.43 3.66
N ILE A 190 16.14 14.93 2.54
CA ILE A 190 15.69 16.20 1.97
C ILE A 190 14.20 16.12 1.57
N MET A 191 13.79 15.02 0.93
CA MET A 191 12.40 14.85 0.48
C MET A 191 11.43 14.60 1.64
N ALA A 192 11.88 13.96 2.72
CA ALA A 192 11.03 13.77 3.92
C ALA A 192 10.56 15.11 4.50
N ASP A 193 11.39 16.14 4.45
CA ASP A 193 11.05 17.48 4.93
C ASP A 193 10.10 18.23 3.98
N TRP A 194 9.92 17.77 2.74
CA TRP A 194 9.04 18.44 1.78
C TRP A 194 7.56 18.35 2.13
N ASP A 195 7.17 17.39 2.94
CA ASP A 195 5.78 17.21 3.36
C ASP A 195 5.22 18.40 4.15
N GLU A 196 6.06 19.09 4.87
CA GLU A 196 5.69 20.26 5.65
C GLU A 196 5.59 21.54 4.78
N ASP A 197 6.05 21.48 3.51
CA ASP A 197 5.96 22.64 2.63
C ASP A 197 4.52 22.88 2.19
N LYS A 198 3.99 24.08 2.48
CA LYS A 198 2.63 24.50 2.13
C LYS A 198 2.28 24.38 0.63
N ASN A 199 3.30 24.31 -0.25
CA ASN A 199 3.12 24.21 -1.69
C ASN A 199 3.09 22.75 -2.17
N VAL A 200 3.43 21.79 -1.32
CA VAL A 200 3.29 20.35 -1.62
C VAL A 200 1.88 19.92 -1.28
N LYS A 201 1.12 19.51 -2.28
CA LYS A 201 -0.29 19.13 -2.15
C LYS A 201 -0.59 17.83 -2.88
N GLY A 202 -1.59 17.10 -2.39
CA GLY A 202 -2.22 15.94 -3.04
C GLY A 202 -1.72 14.58 -2.55
N ASP A 203 -2.65 13.64 -2.54
CA ASP A 203 -2.45 12.27 -2.00
C ASP A 203 -1.32 11.50 -2.72
N PHE A 204 -1.13 11.75 -4.02
CA PHE A 204 -0.03 11.12 -4.76
C PHE A 204 1.35 11.59 -4.31
N ASN A 205 1.48 12.86 -3.94
CA ASN A 205 2.74 13.40 -3.43
C ASN A 205 3.06 12.82 -2.06
N ALA A 206 2.08 12.76 -1.18
CA ALA A 206 2.20 12.10 0.12
C ALA A 206 2.57 10.62 -0.03
N SER A 207 1.94 9.90 -0.99
CA SER A 207 2.28 8.48 -1.24
C SER A 207 3.68 8.29 -1.80
N SER A 208 4.17 9.17 -2.68
CA SER A 208 5.56 9.10 -3.17
C SER A 208 6.58 9.28 -2.04
N LEU A 209 6.33 10.25 -1.16
CA LEU A 209 7.20 10.46 0.00
C LEU A 209 7.16 9.29 0.99
N LEU A 210 5.98 8.72 1.25
CA LEU A 210 5.84 7.50 2.05
C LEU A 210 6.60 6.32 1.44
N SER A 211 6.47 6.13 0.12
CA SER A 211 7.18 5.08 -0.63
C SER A 211 8.69 5.19 -0.45
N LEU A 212 9.25 6.37 -0.66
CA LEU A 212 10.69 6.59 -0.54
C LEU A 212 11.20 6.42 0.90
N CYS A 213 10.50 6.99 1.88
CA CYS A 213 10.89 6.86 3.29
C CYS A 213 10.89 5.39 3.74
N SER A 214 9.85 4.63 3.38
CA SER A 214 9.74 3.22 3.75
C SER A 214 10.74 2.34 3.00
N MET A 215 10.97 2.62 1.71
CA MET A 215 11.98 1.90 0.91
C MET A 215 13.39 2.16 1.44
N ALA A 216 13.70 3.40 1.82
CA ALA A 216 14.99 3.74 2.41
C ALA A 216 15.17 3.11 3.79
N TYR A 217 14.13 3.15 4.64
CA TYR A 217 14.16 2.51 5.95
C TYR A 217 14.50 1.02 5.84
N ASP A 218 13.81 0.31 4.96
CA ASP A 218 14.03 -1.12 4.74
C ASP A 218 15.39 -1.41 4.08
N SER A 219 15.72 -0.70 2.99
CA SER A 219 16.92 -1.01 2.18
C SER A 219 18.23 -0.58 2.82
N PHE A 220 18.21 0.46 3.69
CA PHE A 220 19.40 1.00 4.34
C PHE A 220 19.45 0.77 5.85
N TYR A 221 18.59 -0.11 6.37
CA TYR A 221 18.42 -0.31 7.81
C TYR A 221 19.75 -0.45 8.57
N ASP A 222 20.68 -1.28 8.07
CA ASP A 222 21.99 -1.50 8.70
C ASP A 222 22.98 -0.32 8.52
N ARG A 223 22.67 0.63 7.64
CA ARG A 223 23.47 1.85 7.38
C ARG A 223 22.97 3.08 8.12
N LEU A 224 21.71 3.08 8.51
CA LEU A 224 21.09 4.20 9.22
C LEU A 224 21.48 4.18 10.70
N ASN A 225 21.90 5.32 11.22
CA ASN A 225 22.08 5.48 12.66
C ASN A 225 20.71 5.64 13.38
N THR A 226 20.72 5.60 14.71
CA THR A 226 19.50 5.65 15.53
C THR A 226 18.67 6.91 15.29
N SER A 227 19.29 8.07 15.13
CA SER A 227 18.58 9.32 14.84
C SER A 227 17.92 9.30 13.47
N GLN A 228 18.61 8.78 12.46
CA GLN A 228 18.08 8.62 11.11
C GLN A 228 16.91 7.64 11.05
N LYS A 229 17.02 6.49 11.72
CA LYS A 229 15.90 5.54 11.85
C LYS A 229 14.68 6.20 12.48
N LYS A 230 14.88 6.92 13.58
CA LYS A 230 13.80 7.62 14.27
C LYS A 230 13.13 8.66 13.37
N ALA A 231 13.90 9.45 12.62
CA ALA A 231 13.36 10.46 11.70
C ALA A 231 12.54 9.82 10.57
N LEU A 232 13.01 8.73 9.97
CA LEU A 232 12.24 8.01 8.96
C LEU A 232 10.98 7.36 9.53
N LEU A 233 11.05 6.76 10.72
CA LEU A 233 9.86 6.20 11.38
C LEU A 233 8.81 7.27 11.65
N GLU A 234 9.22 8.46 12.08
CA GLU A 234 8.28 9.58 12.30
C GLU A 234 7.66 10.05 10.98
N ALA A 235 8.44 10.20 9.92
CA ALA A 235 7.93 10.55 8.58
C ALA A 235 6.95 9.49 8.05
N ILE A 236 7.28 8.21 8.19
CA ILE A 236 6.42 7.09 7.80
C ILE A 236 5.14 7.05 8.64
N LYS A 237 5.23 7.27 9.94
CA LYS A 237 4.10 7.34 10.85
C LYS A 237 3.10 8.42 10.44
N ASN A 238 3.58 9.63 10.19
CA ASN A 238 2.73 10.78 9.85
C ASN A 238 2.03 10.54 8.51
N LYS A 239 2.78 10.20 7.47
CA LYS A 239 2.23 9.97 6.11
C LYS A 239 1.37 8.72 6.01
N GLY A 240 1.82 7.62 6.59
CA GLY A 240 1.08 6.36 6.60
C GLY A 240 -0.20 6.46 7.43
N GLY A 241 -0.14 7.17 8.57
CA GLY A 241 -1.32 7.45 9.40
C GLY A 241 -2.36 8.28 8.68
N GLU A 242 -1.96 9.39 8.06
CA GLU A 242 -2.86 10.23 7.25
C GLU A 242 -3.50 9.42 6.10
N MET A 243 -2.70 8.63 5.38
CA MET A 243 -3.19 7.79 4.29
C MET A 243 -4.17 6.72 4.80
N TYR A 244 -3.85 6.04 5.89
CA TYR A 244 -4.73 5.05 6.51
C TYR A 244 -6.08 5.68 6.92
N GLU A 245 -6.06 6.83 7.60
CA GLU A 245 -7.29 7.53 8.02
C GLU A 245 -8.13 7.98 6.82
N ASN A 246 -7.50 8.51 5.78
CA ASN A 246 -8.19 8.89 4.55
C ASN A 246 -8.88 7.70 3.88
N PHE A 247 -8.22 6.54 3.84
CA PHE A 247 -8.78 5.34 3.23
C PHE A 247 -9.86 4.71 4.09
N ASN A 248 -9.61 4.55 5.38
CA ASN A 248 -10.56 3.96 6.31
C ASN A 248 -11.87 4.73 6.35
N ASN A 249 -11.81 6.06 6.33
CA ASN A 249 -13.00 6.91 6.35
C ASN A 249 -13.81 6.94 5.04
N ARG A 250 -13.26 6.42 3.94
CA ARG A 250 -13.89 6.42 2.61
C ARG A 250 -14.08 5.03 2.02
N MET A 251 -13.85 4.01 2.81
CA MET A 251 -13.80 2.63 2.31
C MET A 251 -15.10 2.18 1.65
N GLU A 252 -16.24 2.52 2.21
CA GLU A 252 -17.53 2.15 1.66
C GLU A 252 -17.75 2.65 0.22
N ASN A 253 -17.06 3.73 -0.14
CA ASN A 253 -17.18 4.36 -1.46
C ASN A 253 -16.07 3.97 -2.44
N HIS A 254 -14.97 3.38 -1.95
CA HIS A 254 -13.74 3.27 -2.75
C HIS A 254 -13.14 1.87 -2.84
N ILE A 255 -13.64 0.91 -2.07
CA ILE A 255 -13.04 -0.42 -1.99
C ILE A 255 -12.99 -1.16 -3.34
N ALA A 256 -13.96 -0.92 -4.22
CA ALA A 256 -14.09 -1.66 -5.47
C ALA A 256 -13.56 -0.91 -6.70
N ASP A 257 -13.66 0.42 -6.75
CA ASP A 257 -13.57 1.14 -8.02
C ASP A 257 -12.63 2.36 -8.05
N ASN A 258 -12.12 2.82 -6.92
CA ASN A 258 -11.26 4.00 -6.90
C ASN A 258 -9.80 3.65 -7.24
N HIS A 259 -9.34 4.08 -8.42
CA HIS A 259 -7.99 3.82 -8.89
C HIS A 259 -6.88 4.50 -8.07
N VAL A 260 -7.13 5.67 -7.50
CA VAL A 260 -6.17 6.36 -6.62
C VAL A 260 -5.93 5.54 -5.37
N TRP A 261 -7.00 5.10 -4.72
CA TRP A 261 -6.93 4.25 -3.55
C TRP A 261 -6.21 2.92 -3.85
N GLN A 262 -6.48 2.31 -5.00
CA GLN A 262 -5.84 1.06 -5.40
C GLN A 262 -4.33 1.20 -5.62
N MET A 263 -3.88 2.30 -6.25
CA MET A 263 -2.45 2.59 -6.40
C MET A 263 -1.76 2.80 -5.07
N THR A 264 -2.37 3.60 -4.21
CA THR A 264 -1.78 4.00 -2.93
C THR A 264 -1.85 2.89 -1.89
N LEU A 265 -2.80 1.94 -2.02
CA LEU A 265 -2.86 0.73 -1.18
C LEU A 265 -1.55 -0.06 -1.23
N ARG A 266 -0.94 -0.22 -2.40
CA ARG A 266 0.38 -0.88 -2.53
C ARG A 266 1.43 -0.17 -1.67
N ILE A 267 1.47 1.15 -1.74
CA ILE A 267 2.46 1.96 -1.02
C ILE A 267 2.28 1.81 0.49
N LEU A 268 1.04 1.92 0.97
CA LEU A 268 0.74 1.70 2.38
C LEU A 268 1.08 0.26 2.82
N THR A 269 0.79 -0.74 1.97
CA THR A 269 1.14 -2.15 2.24
C THR A 269 2.64 -2.31 2.43
N MET A 270 3.45 -1.85 1.46
CA MET A 270 4.91 -1.99 1.52
C MET A 270 5.50 -1.22 2.71
N ALA A 271 5.00 -0.01 2.98
CA ALA A 271 5.40 0.76 4.13
C ALA A 271 5.07 0.05 5.46
N ALA A 272 3.85 -0.46 5.60
CA ALA A 272 3.42 -1.15 6.80
C ALA A 272 4.30 -2.37 7.12
N PHE A 273 4.59 -3.20 6.11
CA PHE A 273 5.45 -4.37 6.30
C PHE A 273 6.92 -3.98 6.54
N SER A 274 7.40 -2.87 5.96
CA SER A 274 8.78 -2.41 6.16
C SER A 274 9.05 -2.00 7.62
N VAL A 275 8.04 -1.44 8.32
CA VAL A 275 8.18 -0.93 9.69
C VAL A 275 7.42 -1.77 10.73
N TYR A 276 6.88 -2.92 10.34
CA TYR A 276 6.19 -3.82 11.27
C TYR A 276 7.14 -4.27 12.39
N GLY A 277 6.70 -4.13 13.65
CA GLY A 277 7.52 -4.40 14.82
C GLY A 277 8.34 -3.20 15.31
N ASP A 278 8.68 -2.24 14.43
CA ASP A 278 9.40 -1.02 14.79
C ASP A 278 8.45 0.16 15.04
N LEU A 279 7.26 0.14 14.42
CA LEU A 279 6.23 1.16 14.54
C LEU A 279 4.91 0.52 14.99
N PRO A 280 4.35 0.88 16.16
CA PRO A 280 3.11 0.28 16.68
C PRO A 280 1.90 0.41 15.75
N GLU A 281 1.76 1.55 15.06
CA GLU A 281 0.69 1.82 14.11
C GLU A 281 0.67 0.85 12.92
N ALA A 282 1.82 0.30 12.56
CA ALA A 282 1.95 -0.67 11.48
C ALA A 282 1.12 -1.95 11.72
N ASN A 283 0.84 -2.32 12.98
CA ASN A 283 -0.05 -3.46 13.28
C ASN A 283 -1.45 -3.26 12.67
N THR A 284 -2.00 -2.05 12.80
CA THR A 284 -3.32 -1.73 12.21
C THR A 284 -3.22 -1.64 10.69
N TRP A 285 -2.14 -1.07 10.16
CA TRP A 285 -1.98 -0.91 8.71
C TRP A 285 -1.81 -2.25 7.98
N VAL A 286 -1.04 -3.19 8.53
CA VAL A 286 -0.89 -4.52 7.90
C VAL A 286 -2.19 -5.31 7.94
N ASP A 287 -2.95 -5.22 9.05
CA ASP A 287 -4.26 -5.85 9.17
C ASP A 287 -5.24 -5.28 8.12
N TYR A 288 -5.32 -3.96 8.03
CA TYR A 288 -6.11 -3.26 7.03
C TYR A 288 -5.72 -3.65 5.61
N CYS A 289 -4.45 -3.47 5.23
CA CYS A 289 -3.97 -3.69 3.87
C CYS A 289 -4.17 -5.14 3.41
N TYR A 290 -3.88 -6.10 4.28
CA TYR A 290 -4.06 -7.52 3.96
C TYR A 290 -5.53 -7.86 3.73
N ASN A 291 -6.39 -7.51 4.67
CA ASN A 291 -7.81 -7.83 4.59
C ASN A 291 -8.52 -7.10 3.44
N VAL A 292 -8.18 -5.84 3.17
CA VAL A 292 -8.70 -5.11 2.02
C VAL A 292 -8.26 -5.75 0.71
N TRP A 293 -7.01 -6.17 0.60
CA TRP A 293 -6.53 -6.87 -0.58
C TRP A 293 -7.33 -8.14 -0.85
N LEU A 294 -7.59 -8.93 0.18
CA LEU A 294 -8.40 -10.14 0.06
C LEU A 294 -9.86 -9.82 -0.33
N ALA A 295 -10.46 -8.81 0.29
CA ALA A 295 -11.86 -8.45 0.06
C ALA A 295 -12.15 -8.00 -1.39
N ARG A 296 -11.16 -7.44 -2.09
CA ARG A 296 -11.33 -6.98 -3.47
C ARG A 296 -10.79 -7.93 -4.54
N PHE A 297 -10.24 -9.05 -4.13
CA PHE A 297 -9.74 -10.05 -5.07
C PHE A 297 -10.87 -10.99 -5.57
N PRO A 298 -10.90 -11.40 -6.85
CA PRO A 298 -10.01 -11.03 -7.95
C PRO A 298 -10.32 -9.62 -8.47
N GLY A 299 -9.26 -8.88 -8.78
CA GLY A 299 -9.38 -7.50 -9.27
C GLY A 299 -9.81 -7.37 -10.73
N LEU A 300 -9.89 -8.48 -11.47
CA LEU A 300 -10.24 -8.53 -12.88
C LEU A 300 -11.61 -9.18 -13.09
N ASN A 301 -12.31 -8.75 -14.15
CA ASN A 301 -13.52 -9.41 -14.61
C ASN A 301 -13.22 -10.80 -15.18
N LYS A 302 -14.26 -11.62 -15.40
CA LYS A 302 -14.13 -12.99 -15.95
C LYS A 302 -13.45 -13.04 -17.32
N ASP A 303 -13.56 -11.96 -18.11
CA ASP A 303 -12.93 -11.79 -19.42
C ASP A 303 -11.50 -11.21 -19.34
N GLY A 304 -10.97 -10.98 -18.13
CA GLY A 304 -9.67 -10.34 -17.89
C GLY A 304 -9.70 -8.81 -17.98
N GLY A 305 -10.86 -8.20 -18.22
CA GLY A 305 -11.00 -6.76 -18.31
C GLY A 305 -10.91 -6.07 -16.97
N TRP A 306 -10.29 -4.89 -16.96
CA TRP A 306 -10.25 -4.02 -15.78
C TRP A 306 -11.46 -3.09 -15.77
N HIS A 307 -12.17 -3.03 -14.65
CA HIS A 307 -13.46 -2.30 -14.54
C HIS A 307 -13.35 -0.79 -14.82
N ASN A 308 -12.17 -0.19 -14.65
CA ASN A 308 -11.93 1.23 -14.91
C ASN A 308 -11.28 1.51 -16.27
N GLY A 309 -11.18 0.50 -17.16
CA GLY A 309 -10.59 0.62 -18.49
C GLY A 309 -9.06 0.63 -18.53
N ASP A 310 -8.51 0.66 -19.73
CA ASP A 310 -7.09 0.41 -20.02
C ASP A 310 -6.13 1.41 -19.37
N SER A 311 -6.48 2.69 -19.34
CA SER A 311 -5.62 3.73 -18.75
C SER A 311 -5.36 3.47 -17.27
N TYR A 312 -6.40 3.14 -16.53
CA TYR A 312 -6.30 2.87 -15.09
C TYR A 312 -5.75 1.46 -14.81
N PHE A 313 -5.93 0.51 -15.72
CA PHE A 313 -5.21 -0.76 -15.65
C PHE A 313 -3.70 -0.53 -15.64
N THR A 314 -3.19 0.26 -16.59
CA THR A 314 -1.76 0.56 -16.71
C THR A 314 -1.18 1.16 -15.43
N VAL A 315 -1.85 2.14 -14.82
CA VAL A 315 -1.35 2.76 -13.56
C VAL A 315 -1.46 1.85 -12.35
N ASN A 316 -2.34 0.84 -12.38
CA ASN A 316 -2.50 -0.12 -11.28
C ASN A 316 -1.68 -1.41 -11.46
N THR A 317 -1.02 -1.61 -12.60
CA THR A 317 -0.26 -2.85 -12.89
C THR A 317 0.75 -3.18 -11.79
N ARG A 318 1.47 -2.19 -11.27
CA ARG A 318 2.40 -2.43 -10.15
C ARG A 318 1.69 -2.98 -8.91
N THR A 319 0.52 -2.46 -8.56
CA THR A 319 -0.25 -2.95 -7.41
C THR A 319 -0.72 -4.40 -7.63
N LEU A 320 -1.19 -4.71 -8.84
CA LEU A 320 -1.67 -6.04 -9.20
C LEU A 320 -0.57 -7.10 -9.24
N VAL A 321 0.69 -6.69 -9.40
CA VAL A 321 1.84 -7.59 -9.47
C VAL A 321 2.62 -7.59 -8.16
N GLU A 322 2.99 -6.44 -7.63
CA GLU A 322 3.90 -6.34 -6.49
C GLU A 322 3.28 -6.86 -5.18
N VAL A 323 2.00 -6.56 -4.92
CA VAL A 323 1.34 -6.99 -3.67
C VAL A 323 1.15 -8.50 -3.62
N PRO A 324 0.50 -9.16 -4.61
CA PRO A 324 0.36 -10.61 -4.58
C PRO A 324 1.71 -11.33 -4.69
N TYR A 325 2.66 -10.80 -5.45
CA TYR A 325 4.02 -11.34 -5.50
C TYR A 325 4.68 -11.35 -4.11
N TYR A 326 4.59 -10.22 -3.38
CA TYR A 326 5.14 -10.10 -2.04
C TYR A 326 4.50 -11.10 -1.08
N TYR A 327 3.18 -11.21 -1.06
CA TYR A 327 2.48 -12.17 -0.21
C TYR A 327 2.79 -13.62 -0.60
N SER A 328 2.85 -13.93 -1.90
CA SER A 328 3.22 -15.26 -2.38
C SER A 328 4.62 -15.64 -1.96
N LYS A 329 5.56 -14.72 -2.11
CA LYS A 329 6.96 -14.92 -1.71
C LYS A 329 7.11 -15.13 -0.22
N LEU A 330 6.39 -14.35 0.59
CA LEU A 330 6.46 -14.42 2.04
C LEU A 330 5.84 -15.72 2.59
N THR A 331 4.77 -16.20 1.97
CA THR A 331 3.98 -17.31 2.52
C THR A 331 4.18 -18.64 1.83
N GLY A 332 4.59 -18.62 0.56
CA GLY A 332 4.60 -19.80 -0.33
C GLY A 332 3.22 -20.14 -0.90
N TYR A 333 2.17 -19.37 -0.58
CA TYR A 333 0.85 -19.50 -1.18
C TYR A 333 0.78 -18.69 -2.48
N ASP A 334 0.17 -19.26 -3.53
CA ASP A 334 0.01 -18.53 -4.80
C ASP A 334 -1.16 -17.55 -4.73
N PHE A 335 -0.85 -16.25 -4.63
CA PHE A 335 -1.83 -15.18 -4.63
C PHE A 335 -2.25 -14.73 -6.03
N PHE A 336 -1.77 -15.39 -7.09
CA PHE A 336 -2.14 -15.11 -8.49
C PHE A 336 -3.15 -16.12 -9.05
N SER A 337 -3.37 -17.25 -8.38
CA SER A 337 -4.25 -18.34 -8.84
C SER A 337 -5.70 -18.20 -8.38
#